data_d3d63acb44811003a77a1bf13e173808
#
_entry.id   d3d63acb44811003a77a1bf13e173808
#
_cell.length_a   1.000
_cell.length_b   1.000
_cell.length_c   1.000
_cell.angle_alpha   90.00
_cell.angle_beta   90.00
_cell.angle_gamma   90.00
#
_symmetry.space_group_name_H-M   'P 1'
#
loop_
_entity.id
_entity.type
_entity.pdbx_description
1 polymer ?
#
loop_
_entity_poly.entity_id
_entity_poly.type
_entity_poly.pdbx_seq_one_letter_code
_entity_poly.pdbx_strand_id
1 'polypeptide(L)'
;MRTLIINDITLCTKAAQDALSFREKVQAARLLGKMHVSQITLPRMKSHKADALLARTVASVLTDSVLCAHVAPDGSDAEEVFASISSAKNKKLAMALPMSQAQLEFFYHLKPAGALDTVKNGIAAARALCPDVEFVAEDALRSDYSILTSCVAAAIEAGATTVTLCDPEGYALPGEMIAFINKLKADVPALENVMLGLHCSDACALALATVLESLQTGISQISVCSHGAEAPNTATMLAILSQRSEQMGVTTSVLYTEAKSCAKGTAALFDKKAGNKSMPTVQTDGEGVRLDAQTDKYTVLAEVAKLGYTLSCEDSNRVYEECKRIAQSKTIGARELDTIVAAVAMQVPSTYKLITYVTNSGNTFSSSAHVTVDKNGKTLQAISLGDGPIDAAFKALEQIVGHHYELDDFQIHAVTEGREAVGSALVKLRSQSGLHAGQGISTDIIGASIRAYLDALNKIVYEEGRA
;
A
#
# COMPACT_ATOMS: atom_id res chain seq x y z
N MET A 1 0.87 22.42 -12.08
CA MET A 1 1.28 21.02 -11.92
C MET A 1 0.19 20.12 -12.45
N ARG A 2 0.55 19.08 -13.19
CA ARG A 2 -0.39 18.10 -13.77
C ARG A 2 -0.66 16.98 -12.77
N THR A 3 -1.92 16.52 -12.65
CA THR A 3 -2.25 15.35 -11.86
C THR A 3 -1.73 14.09 -12.56
N LEU A 4 -0.92 13.29 -11.87
CA LEU A 4 -0.41 12.01 -12.33
C LEU A 4 -1.22 10.88 -11.67
N ILE A 5 -1.88 10.09 -12.49
CA ILE A 5 -2.64 8.90 -12.08
C ILE A 5 -1.66 7.75 -11.84
N ILE A 6 -1.63 7.25 -10.63
CA ILE A 6 -0.88 6.04 -10.27
C ILE A 6 -1.82 4.85 -10.40
N ASN A 7 -1.61 4.04 -11.43
CA ASN A 7 -2.35 2.81 -11.68
C ASN A 7 -1.56 1.64 -11.10
N ASP A 8 -2.02 1.06 -10.00
CA ASP A 8 -1.39 -0.11 -9.42
C ASP A 8 -1.96 -1.39 -10.04
N ILE A 9 -1.09 -2.17 -10.67
CA ILE A 9 -1.42 -3.43 -11.36
C ILE A 9 -0.97 -4.66 -10.55
N THR A 10 -0.64 -4.52 -9.27
CA THR A 10 -0.15 -5.63 -8.42
C THR A 10 -1.05 -6.87 -8.52
N LEU A 11 -2.37 -6.69 -8.54
CA LEU A 11 -3.30 -7.82 -8.65
C LEU A 11 -3.27 -8.51 -10.03
N CYS A 12 -2.75 -7.86 -11.06
CA CYS A 12 -2.61 -8.42 -12.41
C CYS A 12 -1.32 -9.21 -12.59
N THR A 13 -0.30 -9.00 -11.74
CA THR A 13 0.99 -9.65 -11.87
C THR A 13 0.87 -11.17 -11.78
N LYS A 14 1.73 -11.88 -12.52
CA LYS A 14 1.78 -13.34 -12.47
C LYS A 14 2.01 -13.83 -11.05
N ALA A 15 2.89 -13.16 -10.30
CA ALA A 15 3.14 -13.48 -8.91
C ALA A 15 1.86 -13.41 -8.06
N ALA A 16 1.02 -12.39 -8.22
CA ALA A 16 -0.24 -12.29 -7.49
C ALA A 16 -1.26 -13.34 -7.91
N GLN A 17 -1.30 -13.70 -9.21
CA GLN A 17 -2.21 -14.73 -9.68
C GLN A 17 -1.84 -16.12 -9.14
N ASP A 18 -0.55 -16.45 -9.11
CA ASP A 18 -0.04 -17.76 -8.73
C ASP A 18 0.10 -17.92 -7.20
N ALA A 19 0.48 -16.85 -6.47
CA ALA A 19 0.82 -16.94 -5.06
C ALA A 19 -0.28 -16.47 -4.11
N LEU A 20 -1.08 -15.47 -4.45
CA LEU A 20 -2.05 -14.91 -3.51
C LEU A 20 -3.39 -15.65 -3.53
N SER A 21 -3.85 -16.02 -2.34
CA SER A 21 -5.22 -16.50 -2.13
C SER A 21 -6.24 -15.36 -2.33
N PHE A 22 -7.51 -15.71 -2.46
CA PHE A 22 -8.62 -14.75 -2.55
C PHE A 22 -8.57 -13.69 -1.44
N ARG A 23 -8.38 -14.12 -0.19
CA ARG A 23 -8.32 -13.23 0.98
C ARG A 23 -7.11 -12.28 0.92
N GLU A 24 -5.97 -12.78 0.48
CA GLU A 24 -4.74 -11.98 0.34
C GLU A 24 -4.86 -10.96 -0.80
N LYS A 25 -5.52 -11.31 -1.91
CA LYS A 25 -5.82 -10.35 -3.00
C LYS A 25 -6.71 -9.20 -2.51
N VAL A 26 -7.75 -9.51 -1.72
CA VAL A 26 -8.60 -8.46 -1.10
C VAL A 26 -7.81 -7.62 -0.10
N GLN A 27 -6.91 -8.23 0.68
CA GLN A 27 -6.05 -7.49 1.61
C GLN A 27 -5.05 -6.60 0.88
N ALA A 28 -4.46 -7.04 -0.22
CA ALA A 28 -3.62 -6.21 -1.08
C ALA A 28 -4.41 -5.00 -1.61
N ALA A 29 -5.62 -5.21 -2.14
CA ALA A 29 -6.48 -4.12 -2.60
C ALA A 29 -6.78 -3.09 -1.49
N ARG A 30 -7.03 -3.54 -0.25
CA ARG A 30 -7.23 -2.64 0.90
C ARG A 30 -5.99 -1.81 1.21
N LEU A 31 -4.81 -2.41 1.20
CA LEU A 31 -3.54 -1.70 1.45
C LEU A 31 -3.27 -0.66 0.37
N LEU A 32 -3.50 -1.01 -0.91
CA LEU A 32 -3.38 -0.10 -2.04
C LEU A 32 -4.39 1.06 -1.94
N GLY A 33 -5.65 0.77 -1.60
CA GLY A 33 -6.68 1.79 -1.36
C GLY A 33 -6.32 2.73 -0.22
N LYS A 34 -5.73 2.20 0.86
CA LYS A 34 -5.26 3.00 2.01
C LYS A 34 -4.12 3.96 1.65
N MET A 35 -3.28 3.62 0.67
CA MET A 35 -2.28 4.54 0.11
C MET A 35 -2.90 5.64 -0.75
N HIS A 36 -4.19 5.57 -1.06
CA HIS A 36 -4.88 6.44 -2.02
C HIS A 36 -4.23 6.40 -3.41
N VAL A 37 -3.81 5.20 -3.87
CA VAL A 37 -3.44 5.06 -5.28
C VAL A 37 -4.64 5.43 -6.14
N SER A 38 -4.39 6.12 -7.25
CA SER A 38 -5.47 6.70 -8.05
C SER A 38 -6.34 5.62 -8.70
N GLN A 39 -5.71 4.53 -9.16
CA GLN A 39 -6.38 3.43 -9.84
C GLN A 39 -5.79 2.08 -9.39
N ILE A 40 -6.66 1.08 -9.27
CA ILE A 40 -6.29 -0.32 -9.04
C ILE A 40 -6.89 -1.13 -10.16
N THR A 41 -6.05 -1.84 -10.90
CA THR A 41 -6.48 -2.65 -12.04
C THR A 41 -6.62 -4.12 -11.63
N LEU A 42 -7.76 -4.72 -11.97
CA LEU A 42 -8.04 -6.14 -11.77
C LEU A 42 -7.52 -6.97 -12.95
N PRO A 43 -7.11 -8.21 -12.70
CA PRO A 43 -6.78 -9.14 -13.78
C PRO A 43 -8.00 -9.39 -14.67
N ARG A 44 -7.75 -9.72 -15.94
CA ARG A 44 -8.80 -10.13 -16.85
C ARG A 44 -9.53 -11.37 -16.30
N MET A 45 -10.85 -11.35 -16.34
CA MET A 45 -11.66 -12.46 -15.86
C MET A 45 -11.51 -13.66 -16.76
N LYS A 46 -11.04 -14.79 -16.18
CA LYS A 46 -10.91 -16.10 -16.84
C LYS A 46 -11.97 -17.08 -16.35
N SER A 47 -12.30 -16.99 -15.05
CA SER A 47 -13.31 -17.77 -14.39
C SER A 47 -14.42 -16.84 -13.89
N HIS A 48 -15.50 -16.74 -14.66
CA HIS A 48 -16.57 -15.78 -14.44
C HIS A 48 -17.11 -15.72 -13.00
N LYS A 49 -17.25 -16.86 -12.29
CA LYS A 49 -17.77 -16.88 -10.91
C LYS A 49 -16.77 -16.41 -9.87
N ALA A 50 -15.54 -16.95 -9.92
CA ALA A 50 -14.53 -16.64 -8.89
C ALA A 50 -13.96 -15.22 -9.07
N ASP A 51 -13.67 -14.85 -10.31
CA ASP A 51 -13.11 -13.54 -10.64
C ASP A 51 -14.14 -12.43 -10.44
N ALA A 52 -15.41 -12.66 -10.80
CA ALA A 52 -16.51 -11.73 -10.52
C ALA A 52 -16.75 -11.56 -9.01
N LEU A 53 -16.60 -12.62 -8.20
CA LEU A 53 -16.69 -12.52 -6.75
C LEU A 53 -15.53 -11.67 -6.19
N LEU A 54 -14.31 -11.86 -6.70
CA LEU A 54 -13.16 -11.05 -6.32
C LEU A 54 -13.40 -9.58 -6.67
N ALA A 55 -13.85 -9.30 -7.89
CA ALA A 55 -14.13 -7.94 -8.35
C ALA A 55 -15.18 -7.24 -7.47
N ARG A 56 -16.31 -7.92 -7.16
CA ARG A 56 -17.35 -7.40 -6.25
C ARG A 56 -16.81 -7.13 -4.85
N THR A 57 -15.99 -8.05 -4.31
CA THR A 57 -15.43 -7.89 -2.97
C THR A 57 -14.43 -6.74 -2.94
N VAL A 58 -13.57 -6.60 -3.94
CA VAL A 58 -12.64 -5.46 -4.05
C VAL A 58 -13.43 -4.16 -4.22
N ALA A 59 -14.46 -4.14 -5.07
CA ALA A 59 -15.33 -2.98 -5.28
C ALA A 59 -15.96 -2.48 -3.95
N SER A 60 -16.34 -3.41 -3.06
CA SER A 60 -16.96 -3.06 -1.77
C SER A 60 -15.99 -2.49 -0.73
N VAL A 61 -14.68 -2.72 -0.88
CA VAL A 61 -13.68 -2.29 0.10
C VAL A 61 -12.89 -1.04 -0.32
N LEU A 62 -13.03 -0.61 -1.58
CA LEU A 62 -12.38 0.60 -2.09
C LEU A 62 -13.32 1.81 -1.96
N THR A 63 -12.80 2.92 -1.43
CA THR A 63 -13.58 4.15 -1.22
C THR A 63 -13.30 5.22 -2.27
N ASP A 64 -12.04 5.46 -2.59
CA ASP A 64 -11.61 6.61 -3.38
C ASP A 64 -10.88 6.24 -4.67
N SER A 65 -10.14 5.14 -4.67
CA SER A 65 -9.45 4.66 -5.87
C SER A 65 -10.43 4.23 -6.97
N VAL A 66 -10.07 4.48 -8.22
CA VAL A 66 -10.79 3.94 -9.38
C VAL A 66 -10.52 2.44 -9.48
N LEU A 67 -11.57 1.64 -9.56
CA LEU A 67 -11.45 0.21 -9.84
C LEU A 67 -11.55 -0.01 -11.35
N CYS A 68 -10.45 -0.49 -11.95
CA CYS A 68 -10.37 -0.77 -13.37
C CYS A 68 -10.51 -2.27 -13.63
N ALA A 69 -11.38 -2.67 -14.56
CA ALA A 69 -11.57 -4.05 -14.97
C ALA A 69 -11.45 -4.19 -16.50
N HIS A 70 -10.80 -5.27 -16.94
CA HIS A 70 -10.56 -5.53 -18.35
C HIS A 70 -11.73 -6.27 -18.99
N VAL A 71 -12.21 -5.76 -20.13
CA VAL A 71 -13.18 -6.40 -21.01
C VAL A 71 -12.46 -7.14 -22.15
N ALA A 72 -13.18 -8.10 -22.75
CA ALA A 72 -12.71 -8.78 -23.95
C ALA A 72 -12.52 -7.76 -25.11
N PRO A 73 -11.55 -7.97 -26.00
CA PRO A 73 -11.29 -7.03 -27.10
C PRO A 73 -12.49 -6.81 -28.03
N ASP A 74 -13.33 -7.82 -28.18
CA ASP A 74 -14.59 -7.75 -28.96
C ASP A 74 -15.79 -7.17 -28.19
N GLY A 75 -15.59 -6.87 -26.90
CA GLY A 75 -16.64 -6.36 -26.01
C GLY A 75 -17.69 -7.37 -25.57
N SER A 76 -17.51 -8.66 -25.89
CA SER A 76 -18.53 -9.71 -25.65
C SER A 76 -18.88 -9.95 -24.18
N ASP A 77 -17.96 -9.64 -23.25
CA ASP A 77 -18.13 -9.81 -21.81
C ASP A 77 -18.36 -8.48 -21.05
N ALA A 78 -18.49 -7.36 -21.75
CA ALA A 78 -18.50 -6.04 -21.15
C ALA A 78 -19.61 -5.86 -20.09
N GLU A 79 -20.82 -6.37 -20.33
CA GLU A 79 -21.93 -6.29 -19.38
C GLU A 79 -21.66 -7.06 -18.10
N GLU A 80 -21.09 -8.27 -18.20
CA GLU A 80 -20.77 -9.12 -17.06
C GLU A 80 -19.63 -8.51 -16.23
N VAL A 81 -18.59 -8.01 -16.89
CA VAL A 81 -17.45 -7.33 -16.26
C VAL A 81 -17.94 -6.09 -15.53
N PHE A 82 -18.74 -5.25 -16.19
CA PHE A 82 -19.29 -4.04 -15.58
C PHE A 82 -20.17 -4.33 -14.38
N ALA A 83 -21.05 -5.33 -14.48
CA ALA A 83 -21.89 -5.78 -13.37
C ALA A 83 -21.07 -6.22 -12.15
N SER A 84 -19.89 -6.81 -12.38
CA SER A 84 -19.00 -7.25 -11.29
C SER A 84 -18.36 -6.12 -10.50
N ILE A 85 -18.17 -4.94 -11.11
CA ILE A 85 -17.59 -3.76 -10.46
C ILE A 85 -18.64 -2.65 -10.19
N SER A 86 -19.92 -2.93 -10.41
CA SER A 86 -21.00 -1.94 -10.33
C SER A 86 -21.09 -1.25 -8.97
N SER A 87 -20.74 -1.94 -7.87
CA SER A 87 -20.73 -1.41 -6.51
C SER A 87 -19.57 -0.46 -6.21
N ALA A 88 -18.53 -0.42 -7.06
CA ALA A 88 -17.44 0.53 -6.89
C ALA A 88 -17.94 1.97 -7.09
N LYS A 89 -17.50 2.89 -6.21
CA LYS A 89 -17.82 4.32 -6.33
C LYS A 89 -17.25 4.91 -7.62
N ASN A 90 -15.97 4.67 -7.87
CA ASN A 90 -15.26 5.08 -9.07
C ASN A 90 -14.87 3.84 -9.86
N LYS A 91 -15.23 3.77 -11.11
CA LYS A 91 -15.00 2.58 -11.94
C LYS A 91 -14.57 2.95 -13.34
N LYS A 92 -13.76 2.09 -13.93
CA LYS A 92 -13.24 2.21 -15.30
C LYS A 92 -13.29 0.85 -15.98
N LEU A 93 -13.60 0.81 -17.24
CA LEU A 93 -13.43 -0.37 -18.09
C LEU A 93 -12.20 -0.17 -18.97
N ALA A 94 -11.36 -1.19 -19.09
CA ALA A 94 -10.20 -1.17 -19.96
C ALA A 94 -10.32 -2.28 -21.02
N MET A 95 -9.97 -1.96 -22.25
CA MET A 95 -9.84 -2.94 -23.32
C MET A 95 -8.39 -2.95 -23.77
N ALA A 96 -7.74 -4.10 -23.72
CA ALA A 96 -6.37 -4.31 -24.14
C ALA A 96 -6.32 -5.13 -25.41
N LEU A 97 -5.51 -4.68 -26.38
CA LEU A 97 -5.26 -5.41 -27.60
C LEU A 97 -3.78 -5.32 -27.97
N PRO A 98 -3.09 -6.45 -28.28
CA PRO A 98 -1.73 -6.40 -28.80
C PRO A 98 -1.70 -5.68 -30.15
N MET A 99 -0.71 -4.83 -30.32
CA MET A 99 -0.53 -4.08 -31.58
C MET A 99 0.56 -4.70 -32.47
N SER A 100 1.39 -5.60 -31.96
CA SER A 100 2.37 -6.31 -32.80
C SER A 100 1.68 -7.38 -33.64
N GLN A 101 2.04 -7.46 -34.90
CA GLN A 101 1.45 -8.40 -35.85
C GLN A 101 1.54 -9.84 -35.39
N ALA A 102 2.69 -10.24 -34.84
CA ALA A 102 2.90 -11.60 -34.35
C ALA A 102 1.91 -11.99 -33.25
N GLN A 103 1.63 -11.10 -32.31
CA GLN A 103 0.69 -11.36 -31.22
C GLN A 103 -0.78 -11.30 -31.68
N LEU A 104 -1.13 -10.38 -32.58
CA LEU A 104 -2.46 -10.31 -33.19
C LEU A 104 -2.80 -11.60 -33.94
N GLU A 105 -1.89 -12.09 -34.76
CA GLU A 105 -2.11 -13.32 -35.54
C GLU A 105 -2.11 -14.58 -34.64
N PHE A 106 -1.17 -14.65 -33.68
CA PHE A 106 -1.01 -15.87 -32.86
C PHE A 106 -2.09 -16.03 -31.79
N PHE A 107 -2.42 -14.96 -31.07
CA PHE A 107 -3.36 -15.05 -29.94
C PHE A 107 -4.81 -14.75 -30.31
N TYR A 108 -5.04 -13.87 -31.29
CA TYR A 108 -6.38 -13.42 -31.64
C TYR A 108 -6.83 -13.84 -33.03
N HIS A 109 -5.92 -14.44 -33.83
CA HIS A 109 -6.18 -14.82 -35.22
C HIS A 109 -6.71 -13.64 -36.08
N LEU A 110 -6.29 -12.42 -35.72
CA LEU A 110 -6.69 -11.19 -36.37
C LEU A 110 -5.63 -10.73 -37.37
N LYS A 111 -6.10 -10.35 -38.56
CA LYS A 111 -5.27 -9.57 -39.48
C LYS A 111 -5.26 -8.09 -39.05
N PRO A 112 -4.25 -7.31 -39.43
CA PRO A 112 -4.15 -5.90 -39.08
C PRO A 112 -5.42 -5.08 -39.31
N ALA A 113 -6.14 -5.29 -40.44
CA ALA A 113 -7.41 -4.61 -40.71
C ALA A 113 -8.52 -4.98 -39.72
N GLY A 114 -8.54 -6.22 -39.23
CA GLY A 114 -9.51 -6.67 -38.23
C GLY A 114 -9.26 -6.07 -36.84
N ALA A 115 -8.03 -5.67 -36.53
CA ALA A 115 -7.69 -5.02 -35.26
C ALA A 115 -8.45 -3.68 -35.11
N LEU A 116 -8.57 -2.91 -36.19
CA LEU A 116 -9.29 -1.63 -36.20
C LEU A 116 -10.76 -1.79 -35.80
N ASP A 117 -11.45 -2.76 -36.42
CA ASP A 117 -12.87 -3.03 -36.13
C ASP A 117 -13.05 -3.57 -34.71
N THR A 118 -12.12 -4.43 -34.26
CA THR A 118 -12.12 -4.95 -32.89
C THR A 118 -11.99 -3.81 -31.87
N VAL A 119 -11.07 -2.87 -32.07
CA VAL A 119 -10.88 -1.71 -31.20
C VAL A 119 -12.15 -0.85 -31.17
N LYS A 120 -12.72 -0.53 -32.33
CA LYS A 120 -13.95 0.27 -32.40
C LYS A 120 -15.11 -0.38 -31.64
N ASN A 121 -15.33 -1.65 -31.89
CA ASN A 121 -16.46 -2.38 -31.28
C ASN A 121 -16.27 -2.58 -29.78
N GLY A 122 -15.08 -2.98 -29.34
CA GLY A 122 -14.79 -3.22 -27.92
C GLY A 122 -14.85 -1.95 -27.09
N ILE A 123 -14.27 -0.84 -27.59
CA ILE A 123 -14.36 0.45 -26.90
C ILE A 123 -15.80 0.97 -26.88
N ALA A 124 -16.54 0.88 -27.98
CA ALA A 124 -17.94 1.31 -28.04
C ALA A 124 -18.83 0.50 -27.06
N ALA A 125 -18.62 -0.83 -26.97
CA ALA A 125 -19.33 -1.68 -26.02
C ALA A 125 -19.04 -1.27 -24.56
N ALA A 126 -17.78 -1.04 -24.23
CA ALA A 126 -17.37 -0.56 -22.90
C ALA A 126 -17.94 0.84 -22.60
N ARG A 127 -17.91 1.74 -23.59
CA ARG A 127 -18.39 3.12 -23.46
C ARG A 127 -19.91 3.21 -23.25
N ALA A 128 -20.66 2.30 -23.81
CA ALA A 128 -22.10 2.23 -23.59
C ALA A 128 -22.46 1.96 -22.11
N LEU A 129 -21.57 1.33 -21.35
CA LEU A 129 -21.78 0.94 -19.95
C LEU A 129 -21.06 1.86 -18.95
N CYS A 130 -19.89 2.36 -19.30
CA CYS A 130 -19.03 3.12 -18.41
C CYS A 130 -18.56 4.43 -19.07
N PRO A 131 -18.66 5.58 -18.38
CA PRO A 131 -18.20 6.86 -18.92
C PRO A 131 -16.66 6.97 -18.96
N ASP A 132 -15.92 6.15 -18.19
CA ASP A 132 -14.48 6.13 -18.17
C ASP A 132 -13.97 4.82 -18.78
N VAL A 133 -13.33 4.92 -19.95
CA VAL A 133 -12.89 3.78 -20.74
C VAL A 133 -11.43 3.96 -21.17
N GLU A 134 -10.63 2.92 -20.96
CA GLU A 134 -9.22 2.91 -21.31
C GLU A 134 -8.95 1.93 -22.46
N PHE A 135 -8.25 2.42 -23.48
CA PHE A 135 -7.64 1.58 -24.49
C PHE A 135 -6.18 1.32 -24.14
N VAL A 136 -5.80 0.06 -23.97
CA VAL A 136 -4.42 -0.36 -23.73
C VAL A 136 -3.85 -0.95 -25.02
N ALA A 137 -2.96 -0.20 -25.67
CA ALA A 137 -2.22 -0.66 -26.83
C ALA A 137 -1.01 -1.48 -26.36
N GLU A 138 -1.18 -2.81 -26.23
CA GLU A 138 -0.11 -3.71 -25.80
C GLU A 138 0.93 -3.85 -26.90
N ASP A 139 2.21 -3.92 -26.51
CA ASP A 139 3.34 -4.09 -27.44
C ASP A 139 3.40 -2.99 -28.53
N ALA A 140 3.12 -1.76 -28.11
CA ALA A 140 2.95 -0.61 -29.01
C ALA A 140 4.21 -0.28 -29.83
N LEU A 141 5.40 -0.43 -29.24
CA LEU A 141 6.67 -0.08 -29.91
C LEU A 141 7.06 -1.05 -31.02
N ARG A 142 6.58 -2.30 -30.97
CA ARG A 142 6.86 -3.34 -31.98
C ARG A 142 5.73 -3.52 -32.99
N SER A 143 4.74 -2.63 -32.95
CA SER A 143 3.62 -2.63 -33.87
C SER A 143 3.98 -2.10 -35.26
N ASP A 144 3.16 -2.44 -36.26
CA ASP A 144 3.09 -1.61 -37.44
C ASP A 144 2.55 -0.23 -37.05
N TYR A 145 3.37 0.78 -37.22
CA TYR A 145 3.08 2.13 -36.76
C TYR A 145 1.80 2.73 -37.39
N SER A 146 1.52 2.39 -38.67
CA SER A 146 0.32 2.88 -39.35
C SER A 146 -0.96 2.28 -38.77
N ILE A 147 -0.89 1.02 -38.35
CA ILE A 147 -1.98 0.32 -37.71
C ILE A 147 -2.21 0.86 -36.28
N LEU A 148 -1.13 1.05 -35.54
CA LEU A 148 -1.18 1.63 -34.19
C LEU A 148 -1.86 3.01 -34.21
N THR A 149 -1.40 3.92 -35.09
CA THR A 149 -1.98 5.27 -35.20
C THR A 149 -3.47 5.22 -35.55
N SER A 150 -3.86 4.32 -36.47
CA SER A 150 -5.24 4.13 -36.87
C SER A 150 -6.10 3.56 -35.71
N CYS A 151 -5.58 2.57 -34.99
CA CYS A 151 -6.28 1.98 -33.82
C CYS A 151 -6.41 2.98 -32.68
N VAL A 152 -5.37 3.77 -32.37
CA VAL A 152 -5.45 4.82 -31.35
C VAL A 152 -6.46 5.89 -31.69
N ALA A 153 -6.46 6.37 -32.95
CA ALA A 153 -7.47 7.34 -33.39
C ALA A 153 -8.89 6.76 -33.31
N ALA A 154 -9.08 5.52 -33.75
CA ALA A 154 -10.36 4.83 -33.69
C ALA A 154 -10.85 4.59 -32.26
N ALA A 155 -9.96 4.27 -31.31
CA ALA A 155 -10.31 4.12 -29.90
C ALA A 155 -10.82 5.44 -29.31
N ILE A 156 -10.17 6.56 -29.61
CA ILE A 156 -10.59 7.90 -29.16
C ILE A 156 -11.93 8.26 -29.76
N GLU A 157 -12.12 8.03 -31.05
CA GLU A 157 -13.39 8.27 -31.76
C GLU A 157 -14.54 7.42 -31.19
N ALA A 158 -14.25 6.17 -30.81
CA ALA A 158 -15.21 5.27 -30.18
C ALA A 158 -15.51 5.62 -28.71
N GLY A 159 -14.78 6.58 -28.11
CA GLY A 159 -15.05 7.15 -26.81
C GLY A 159 -14.07 6.74 -25.69
N ALA A 160 -12.89 6.27 -26.01
CA ALA A 160 -11.84 6.08 -25.01
C ALA A 160 -11.47 7.42 -24.36
N THR A 161 -11.41 7.42 -23.03
CA THR A 161 -10.99 8.59 -22.21
C THR A 161 -9.51 8.53 -21.85
N THR A 162 -8.92 7.35 -21.92
CA THR A 162 -7.50 7.10 -21.67
C THR A 162 -6.94 6.17 -22.75
N VAL A 163 -5.76 6.48 -23.23
CA VAL A 163 -4.97 5.60 -24.12
C VAL A 163 -3.66 5.29 -23.41
N THR A 164 -3.39 4.00 -23.15
CA THR A 164 -2.15 3.56 -22.51
C THR A 164 -1.28 2.80 -23.49
N LEU A 165 -0.05 3.28 -23.64
CA LEU A 165 0.98 2.59 -24.43
C LEU A 165 1.69 1.58 -23.53
N CYS A 166 1.81 0.34 -23.99
CA CYS A 166 2.44 -0.73 -23.21
C CYS A 166 3.69 -1.27 -23.92
N ASP A 167 4.80 -1.31 -23.17
CA ASP A 167 6.02 -2.04 -23.49
C ASP A 167 6.12 -3.26 -22.57
N PRO A 168 5.60 -4.42 -22.97
CA PRO A 168 5.53 -5.61 -22.11
C PRO A 168 6.89 -6.28 -21.93
N GLU A 169 7.88 -6.01 -22.77
CA GLU A 169 9.22 -6.58 -22.67
C GLU A 169 10.19 -5.67 -21.91
N GLY A 170 9.91 -4.37 -21.84
CA GLY A 170 10.70 -3.40 -21.09
C GLY A 170 12.06 -3.10 -21.73
N TYR A 171 12.18 -3.21 -23.06
CA TYR A 171 13.43 -2.96 -23.77
C TYR A 171 13.64 -1.50 -24.19
N ALA A 172 12.57 -0.70 -24.16
CA ALA A 172 12.64 0.68 -24.62
C ALA A 172 13.56 1.53 -23.74
N LEU A 173 14.56 2.14 -24.37
CA LEU A 173 15.35 3.17 -23.70
C LEU A 173 14.53 4.44 -23.49
N PRO A 174 14.82 5.24 -22.46
CA PRO A 174 14.07 6.48 -22.17
C PRO A 174 13.95 7.41 -23.39
N GLY A 175 15.04 7.64 -24.10
CA GLY A 175 15.06 8.50 -25.29
C GLY A 175 14.23 7.97 -26.45
N GLU A 176 14.19 6.65 -26.64
CA GLU A 176 13.37 5.99 -27.67
C GLU A 176 11.88 6.11 -27.34
N MET A 177 11.50 5.88 -26.11
CA MET A 177 10.13 6.05 -25.63
C MET A 177 9.64 7.49 -25.80
N ILE A 178 10.45 8.46 -25.41
CA ILE A 178 10.13 9.89 -25.58
C ILE A 178 9.93 10.24 -27.05
N ALA A 179 10.83 9.81 -27.91
CA ALA A 179 10.73 10.06 -29.35
C ALA A 179 9.48 9.42 -29.95
N PHE A 180 9.16 8.19 -29.54
CA PHE A 180 7.97 7.46 -29.98
C PHE A 180 6.69 8.16 -29.55
N ILE A 181 6.57 8.58 -28.26
CA ILE A 181 5.40 9.29 -27.74
C ILE A 181 5.21 10.62 -28.48
N ASN A 182 6.28 11.40 -28.66
CA ASN A 182 6.18 12.69 -29.34
C ASN A 182 5.76 12.54 -30.79
N LYS A 183 6.29 11.53 -31.50
CA LYS A 183 5.87 11.20 -32.85
C LYS A 183 4.40 10.80 -32.91
N LEU A 184 3.95 9.93 -32.01
CA LEU A 184 2.56 9.49 -31.96
C LEU A 184 1.60 10.66 -31.71
N LYS A 185 1.95 11.58 -30.80
CA LYS A 185 1.15 12.79 -30.53
C LYS A 185 1.08 13.73 -31.73
N ALA A 186 2.17 13.83 -32.50
CA ALA A 186 2.17 14.64 -33.73
C ALA A 186 1.27 14.03 -34.81
N ASP A 187 1.29 12.69 -34.96
CA ASP A 187 0.54 11.98 -35.99
C ASP A 187 -0.93 11.72 -35.62
N VAL A 188 -1.25 11.73 -34.31
CA VAL A 188 -2.62 11.57 -33.78
C VAL A 188 -2.98 12.72 -32.84
N PRO A 189 -3.32 13.92 -33.35
CA PRO A 189 -3.62 15.10 -32.52
C PRO A 189 -4.78 14.88 -31.53
N ALA A 190 -5.69 13.95 -31.81
CA ALA A 190 -6.78 13.57 -30.91
C ALA A 190 -6.31 13.10 -29.53
N LEU A 191 -5.06 12.67 -29.37
CA LEU A 191 -4.45 12.32 -28.09
C LEU A 191 -4.38 13.50 -27.07
N GLU A 192 -4.46 14.74 -27.54
CA GLU A 192 -4.52 15.90 -26.65
C GLU A 192 -5.83 15.99 -25.85
N ASN A 193 -6.90 15.32 -26.31
CA ASN A 193 -8.23 15.34 -25.71
C ASN A 193 -8.46 14.19 -24.71
N VAL A 194 -7.51 13.29 -24.54
CA VAL A 194 -7.59 12.12 -23.68
C VAL A 194 -6.38 12.01 -22.77
N MET A 195 -6.49 11.25 -21.69
CA MET A 195 -5.33 10.94 -20.87
C MET A 195 -4.40 9.98 -21.62
N LEU A 196 -3.10 10.28 -21.59
CA LEU A 196 -2.07 9.37 -22.10
C LEU A 196 -1.40 8.64 -20.95
N GLY A 197 -1.50 7.31 -20.99
CA GLY A 197 -0.89 6.40 -20.02
C GLY A 197 0.36 5.72 -20.57
N LEU A 198 1.22 5.28 -19.67
CA LEU A 198 2.40 4.49 -19.97
C LEU A 198 2.53 3.30 -19.02
N HIS A 199 2.72 2.12 -19.62
CA HIS A 199 2.99 0.89 -18.91
C HIS A 199 4.27 0.27 -19.51
N CYS A 200 5.34 0.18 -18.70
CA CYS A 200 6.58 -0.48 -19.08
C CYS A 200 6.87 -1.62 -18.11
N SER A 201 7.17 -2.78 -18.65
CA SER A 201 7.70 -3.91 -17.87
C SER A 201 9.10 -3.57 -17.34
N ASP A 202 9.39 -4.00 -16.13
CA ASP A 202 10.70 -3.81 -15.47
C ASP A 202 11.60 -5.07 -15.62
N ALA A 203 11.28 -5.95 -16.54
CA ALA A 203 12.04 -7.18 -16.79
C ALA A 203 13.52 -6.90 -17.11
N CYS A 204 13.81 -5.76 -17.73
CA CYS A 204 15.17 -5.31 -18.05
C CYS A 204 15.70 -4.22 -17.09
N ALA A 205 15.01 -3.95 -15.99
CA ALA A 205 15.36 -2.92 -15.01
C ALA A 205 15.47 -1.49 -15.59
N LEU A 206 14.77 -1.21 -16.70
CA LEU A 206 14.76 0.09 -17.38
C LEU A 206 13.46 0.88 -17.12
N ALA A 207 12.40 0.22 -16.71
CA ALA A 207 11.07 0.80 -16.67
C ALA A 207 10.98 2.05 -15.77
N LEU A 208 11.65 2.04 -14.61
CA LEU A 208 11.63 3.19 -13.72
C LEU A 208 12.19 4.45 -14.39
N ALA A 209 13.35 4.35 -15.04
CA ALA A 209 13.97 5.46 -15.74
C ALA A 209 13.14 5.90 -16.95
N THR A 210 12.67 4.93 -17.76
CA THR A 210 11.86 5.20 -18.94
C THR A 210 10.56 5.91 -18.60
N VAL A 211 9.84 5.47 -17.56
CA VAL A 211 8.59 6.08 -17.12
C VAL A 211 8.83 7.49 -16.59
N LEU A 212 9.83 7.70 -15.70
CA LEU A 212 10.12 9.00 -15.10
C LEU A 212 10.54 10.04 -16.18
N GLU A 213 11.41 9.68 -17.09
CA GLU A 213 11.84 10.56 -18.18
C GLU A 213 10.69 10.85 -19.16
N SER A 214 9.79 9.89 -19.38
CA SER A 214 8.63 10.08 -20.27
C SER A 214 7.59 11.06 -19.71
N LEU A 215 7.61 11.40 -18.41
CA LEU A 215 6.67 12.37 -17.84
C LEU A 215 6.76 13.74 -18.54
N GLN A 216 7.92 14.13 -19.06
CA GLN A 216 8.09 15.39 -19.81
C GLN A 216 7.25 15.44 -21.10
N THR A 217 6.85 14.31 -21.66
CA THR A 217 6.02 14.25 -22.89
C THR A 217 4.54 14.50 -22.64
N GLY A 218 4.13 14.69 -21.38
CA GLY A 218 2.72 14.91 -21.03
C GLY A 218 1.97 13.65 -20.58
N ILE A 219 2.65 12.53 -20.33
CA ILE A 219 2.05 11.32 -19.74
C ILE A 219 1.35 11.69 -18.43
N SER A 220 0.08 11.27 -18.28
CA SER A 220 -0.78 11.57 -17.12
C SER A 220 -1.17 10.33 -16.31
N GLN A 221 -0.89 9.13 -16.79
CA GLN A 221 -1.09 7.88 -16.07
C GLN A 221 0.16 7.00 -16.20
N ILE A 222 0.56 6.37 -15.10
CA ILE A 222 1.66 5.39 -15.09
C ILE A 222 1.24 4.13 -14.36
N SER A 223 1.69 2.97 -14.85
CA SER A 223 1.49 1.69 -14.17
C SER A 223 2.64 1.40 -13.23
N VAL A 224 2.30 0.85 -12.04
CA VAL A 224 3.25 0.39 -11.02
C VAL A 224 2.80 -0.95 -10.45
N CYS A 225 3.70 -1.72 -9.85
CA CYS A 225 3.34 -2.92 -9.10
C CYS A 225 4.19 -3.08 -7.83
N SER A 226 3.57 -3.61 -6.78
CA SER A 226 4.26 -3.80 -5.49
C SER A 226 5.16 -5.04 -5.48
N HIS A 227 4.92 -6.00 -6.38
CA HIS A 227 5.71 -7.22 -6.53
C HIS A 227 5.61 -7.74 -7.95
N GLY A 228 6.72 -8.26 -8.50
CA GLY A 228 6.84 -8.69 -9.89
C GLY A 228 7.69 -7.70 -10.70
N ALA A 229 7.86 -8.00 -11.98
CA ALA A 229 8.60 -7.20 -12.92
C ALA A 229 7.69 -6.67 -14.07
N GLU A 230 6.38 -6.79 -13.91
CA GLU A 230 5.43 -6.35 -14.93
C GLU A 230 5.33 -4.82 -15.04
N ALA A 231 5.77 -4.09 -13.99
CA ALA A 231 5.85 -2.62 -13.98
C ALA A 231 6.91 -2.16 -12.97
N PRO A 232 7.28 -0.86 -12.94
CA PRO A 232 8.14 -0.30 -11.90
C PRO A 232 7.59 -0.56 -10.51
N ASN A 233 8.49 -0.80 -9.54
CA ASN A 233 8.08 -1.07 -8.18
C ASN A 233 7.36 0.14 -7.54
N THR A 234 6.16 -0.09 -6.99
CA THR A 234 5.31 0.93 -6.37
C THR A 234 6.06 1.73 -5.31
N ALA A 235 6.75 1.06 -4.37
CA ALA A 235 7.45 1.74 -3.28
C ALA A 235 8.59 2.63 -3.79
N THR A 236 9.36 2.14 -4.76
CA THR A 236 10.46 2.89 -5.38
C THR A 236 9.96 4.10 -6.15
N MET A 237 8.93 3.91 -6.98
CA MET A 237 8.30 5.00 -7.74
C MET A 237 7.78 6.10 -6.81
N LEU A 238 7.03 5.72 -5.76
CA LEU A 238 6.48 6.67 -4.81
C LEU A 238 7.57 7.39 -3.98
N ALA A 239 8.67 6.72 -3.65
CA ALA A 239 9.80 7.34 -2.96
C ALA A 239 10.44 8.45 -3.83
N ILE A 240 10.58 8.22 -5.13
CA ILE A 240 11.12 9.24 -6.06
C ILE A 240 10.11 10.39 -6.22
N LEU A 241 8.85 10.09 -6.46
CA LEU A 241 7.81 11.11 -6.63
C LEU A 241 7.65 11.98 -5.39
N SER A 242 7.78 11.42 -4.17
CA SER A 242 7.73 12.20 -2.93
C SER A 242 8.81 13.27 -2.81
N GLN A 243 9.94 13.10 -3.51
CA GLN A 243 11.09 14.02 -3.47
C GLN A 243 11.17 14.93 -4.70
N ARG A 244 10.62 14.48 -5.84
CA ARG A 244 10.88 15.13 -7.14
C ARG A 244 9.63 15.53 -7.92
N SER A 245 8.43 15.28 -7.40
CA SER A 245 7.17 15.59 -8.10
C SER A 245 7.06 17.05 -8.55
N GLU A 246 7.51 17.99 -7.69
CA GLU A 246 7.54 19.44 -8.04
C GLU A 246 8.44 19.71 -9.24
N GLN A 247 9.65 19.16 -9.25
CA GLN A 247 10.61 19.33 -10.34
C GLN A 247 10.10 18.72 -11.65
N MET A 248 9.32 17.64 -11.54
CA MET A 248 8.69 16.96 -12.68
C MET A 248 7.36 17.58 -13.10
N GLY A 249 6.88 18.63 -12.39
CA GLY A 249 5.64 19.31 -12.69
C GLY A 249 4.38 18.47 -12.49
N VAL A 250 4.43 17.44 -11.62
CA VAL A 250 3.33 16.50 -11.36
C VAL A 250 2.89 16.50 -9.90
N THR A 251 1.62 16.15 -9.66
CA THR A 251 1.06 15.89 -8.34
C THR A 251 0.32 14.54 -8.36
N THR A 252 0.25 13.86 -7.22
CA THR A 252 -0.47 12.58 -7.09
C THR A 252 -1.46 12.62 -5.93
N SER A 253 -2.46 11.74 -5.94
CA SER A 253 -3.40 11.54 -4.82
C SER A 253 -2.78 10.71 -3.68
N VAL A 254 -1.60 10.12 -3.88
CA VAL A 254 -1.00 9.17 -2.96
C VAL A 254 -0.58 9.84 -1.65
N LEU A 255 -0.95 9.22 -0.53
CA LEU A 255 -0.50 9.61 0.80
C LEU A 255 0.88 8.99 1.08
N TYR A 256 1.94 9.76 0.82
CA TYR A 256 3.32 9.29 0.96
C TYR A 256 3.68 8.82 2.38
N THR A 257 3.04 9.38 3.39
CA THR A 257 3.22 8.99 4.80
C THR A 257 2.80 7.55 5.06
N GLU A 258 1.75 7.09 4.39
CA GLU A 258 1.24 5.72 4.51
C GLU A 258 1.84 4.77 3.47
N ALA A 259 2.30 5.30 2.34
CA ALA A 259 2.77 4.52 1.20
C ALA A 259 3.86 3.50 1.56
N LYS A 260 4.85 3.90 2.35
CA LYS A 260 5.96 3.02 2.77
C LYS A 260 5.48 1.83 3.60
N SER A 261 4.56 2.06 4.55
CA SER A 261 4.00 1.00 5.41
C SER A 261 3.11 0.06 4.62
N CYS A 262 2.22 0.60 3.79
CA CYS A 262 1.30 -0.18 2.97
C CYS A 262 2.04 -0.98 1.88
N ALA A 263 3.04 -0.39 1.22
CA ALA A 263 3.86 -1.09 0.24
C ALA A 263 4.63 -2.25 0.86
N LYS A 264 5.22 -2.07 2.05
CA LYS A 264 5.82 -3.16 2.83
C LYS A 264 4.78 -4.24 3.19
N GLY A 265 3.58 -3.83 3.62
CA GLY A 265 2.48 -4.75 3.94
C GLY A 265 2.05 -5.57 2.72
N THR A 266 1.96 -4.95 1.55
CA THR A 266 1.63 -5.63 0.29
C THR A 266 2.74 -6.60 -0.11
N ALA A 267 4.01 -6.20 -0.07
CA ALA A 267 5.15 -7.08 -0.35
C ALA A 267 5.19 -8.29 0.59
N ALA A 268 4.93 -8.10 1.89
CA ALA A 268 4.91 -9.18 2.88
C ALA A 268 3.84 -10.26 2.61
N LEU A 269 2.78 -9.98 1.83
CA LEU A 269 1.82 -10.99 1.41
C LEU A 269 2.46 -12.02 0.46
N PHE A 270 3.44 -11.60 -0.33
CA PHE A 270 4.18 -12.48 -1.24
C PHE A 270 5.28 -13.25 -0.51
N ASP A 271 5.98 -12.61 0.44
CA ASP A 271 7.11 -13.22 1.17
C ASP A 271 6.70 -14.40 2.04
N LYS A 272 5.49 -14.40 2.61
CA LYS A 272 4.96 -15.51 3.44
C LYS A 272 4.94 -16.87 2.74
N LYS A 273 4.93 -16.91 1.41
CA LYS A 273 4.90 -18.16 0.62
C LYS A 273 6.22 -18.50 -0.06
N ALA A 274 7.17 -17.56 -0.09
CA ALA A 274 8.52 -17.78 -0.60
C ALA A 274 9.42 -18.55 0.36
N GLY A 275 8.85 -19.29 1.31
CA GLY A 275 9.57 -20.24 2.13
C GLY A 275 10.40 -21.18 1.26
N ASN A 276 11.74 -20.96 1.20
CA ASN A 276 12.76 -21.70 0.50
C ASN A 276 12.74 -21.68 -1.05
N LYS A 277 13.15 -20.55 -1.62
CA LYS A 277 14.14 -20.49 -2.73
C LYS A 277 14.46 -19.03 -3.03
N SER A 278 15.49 -18.52 -2.38
CA SER A 278 16.12 -17.25 -2.75
C SER A 278 16.78 -17.38 -4.12
N MET A 279 16.22 -16.71 -5.13
CA MET A 279 17.06 -16.21 -6.22
C MET A 279 17.66 -14.86 -5.77
N PRO A 280 18.90 -14.58 -6.11
CA PRO A 280 19.57 -13.36 -5.67
C PRO A 280 18.97 -12.16 -6.42
N THR A 281 17.98 -11.53 -5.84
CA THR A 281 17.79 -10.09 -6.03
C THR A 281 19.07 -9.44 -5.51
N VAL A 282 19.61 -8.48 -6.25
CA VAL A 282 20.71 -7.65 -5.72
C VAL A 282 20.22 -7.09 -4.40
N GLN A 283 20.54 -7.80 -3.34
CA GLN A 283 20.44 -7.29 -2.00
C GLN A 283 21.48 -6.17 -1.98
N THR A 284 21.03 -4.93 -1.91
CA THR A 284 21.79 -4.00 -1.10
C THR A 284 21.76 -4.64 0.27
N ASP A 285 22.82 -5.37 0.58
CA ASP A 285 23.06 -5.96 1.88
C ASP A 285 22.98 -4.84 2.91
N GLY A 286 21.78 -4.64 3.47
CA GLY A 286 21.68 -4.11 4.77
C GLY A 286 22.26 -5.19 5.69
N GLU A 287 23.53 -5.11 6.01
CA GLU A 287 24.03 -5.65 7.27
C GLU A 287 23.01 -5.21 8.31
N GLY A 288 22.33 -6.18 8.92
CA GLY A 288 21.25 -5.89 9.86
C GLY A 288 21.79 -4.94 10.91
N VAL A 289 21.10 -3.80 11.13
CA VAL A 289 21.47 -2.80 12.13
C VAL A 289 21.90 -3.54 13.40
N ARG A 290 23.16 -3.39 13.75
CA ARG A 290 23.76 -3.95 14.97
C ARG A 290 24.38 -2.80 15.73
N LEU A 291 23.60 -2.21 16.63
CA LEU A 291 24.09 -1.16 17.52
C LEU A 291 24.51 -1.80 18.84
N ASP A 292 25.72 -1.56 19.23
CA ASP A 292 26.31 -2.00 20.50
C ASP A 292 26.58 -0.82 21.44
N ALA A 293 27.08 -1.09 22.62
CA ALA A 293 27.38 -0.08 23.64
C ALA A 293 28.45 0.94 23.22
N GLN A 294 29.23 0.66 22.17
CA GLN A 294 30.31 1.52 21.66
C GLN A 294 29.85 2.33 20.43
N THR A 295 28.64 2.07 19.92
CA THR A 295 28.10 2.78 18.75
C THR A 295 27.88 4.27 19.06
N ASP A 296 28.45 5.13 18.24
CA ASP A 296 28.35 6.58 18.43
C ASP A 296 26.94 7.10 18.10
N LYS A 297 26.62 8.29 18.62
CA LYS A 297 25.32 8.94 18.45
C LYS A 297 24.96 9.19 16.98
N TYR A 298 25.95 9.55 16.16
CA TYR A 298 25.69 9.88 14.76
C TYR A 298 25.23 8.64 13.99
N THR A 299 25.86 7.50 14.23
CA THR A 299 25.50 6.20 13.64
C THR A 299 24.09 5.77 14.09
N VAL A 300 23.76 5.90 15.39
CA VAL A 300 22.40 5.61 15.88
C VAL A 300 21.36 6.48 15.18
N LEU A 301 21.60 7.79 15.08
CA LEU A 301 20.66 8.71 14.44
C LEU A 301 20.56 8.52 12.91
N ALA A 302 21.64 8.11 12.25
CA ALA A 302 21.62 7.74 10.84
C ALA A 302 20.73 6.51 10.59
N GLU A 303 20.80 5.50 11.47
CA GLU A 303 19.92 4.34 11.39
C GLU A 303 18.45 4.71 11.71
N VAL A 304 18.21 5.61 12.67
CA VAL A 304 16.88 6.17 12.97
C VAL A 304 16.31 6.90 11.75
N ALA A 305 17.13 7.69 11.06
CA ALA A 305 16.72 8.39 9.83
C ALA A 305 16.39 7.41 8.70
N LYS A 306 17.15 6.30 8.55
CA LYS A 306 16.84 5.22 7.59
C LYS A 306 15.50 4.54 7.89
N LEU A 307 15.08 4.46 9.16
CA LEU A 307 13.76 3.99 9.56
C LEU A 307 12.64 4.99 9.25
N GLY A 308 12.98 6.20 8.79
CA GLY A 308 12.03 7.23 8.36
C GLY A 308 11.57 8.18 9.46
N TYR A 309 12.26 8.22 10.61
CA TYR A 309 11.95 9.15 11.68
C TYR A 309 12.75 10.45 11.55
N THR A 310 12.09 11.57 11.80
CA THR A 310 12.72 12.88 11.96
C THR A 310 12.52 13.33 13.41
N LEU A 311 13.59 13.29 14.20
CA LEU A 311 13.54 13.60 15.62
C LEU A 311 13.97 15.03 15.90
N SER A 312 13.38 15.65 16.93
CA SER A 312 13.90 16.88 17.53
C SER A 312 15.29 16.65 18.14
N CYS A 313 16.06 17.72 18.40
CA CYS A 313 17.37 17.60 19.04
C CYS A 313 17.27 16.93 20.43
N GLU A 314 16.19 17.19 21.16
CA GLU A 314 15.94 16.66 22.48
C GLU A 314 15.57 15.17 22.42
N ASP A 315 14.67 14.78 21.51
CA ASP A 315 14.29 13.37 21.32
C ASP A 315 15.45 12.54 20.79
N SER A 316 16.29 13.11 19.92
CA SER A 316 17.52 12.47 19.44
C SER A 316 18.47 12.11 20.58
N ASN A 317 18.60 12.98 21.59
CA ASN A 317 19.41 12.69 22.77
C ASN A 317 18.79 11.56 23.60
N ARG A 318 17.47 11.62 23.84
CA ARG A 318 16.74 10.60 24.62
C ARG A 318 16.79 9.22 23.94
N VAL A 319 16.62 9.16 22.63
CA VAL A 319 16.72 7.92 21.86
C VAL A 319 18.14 7.34 21.98
N TYR A 320 19.16 8.17 21.84
CA TYR A 320 20.55 7.72 21.97
C TYR A 320 20.86 7.15 23.36
N GLU A 321 20.47 7.86 24.43
CA GLU A 321 20.70 7.38 25.80
C GLU A 321 19.96 6.09 26.09
N GLU A 322 18.72 5.93 25.59
CA GLU A 322 17.97 4.70 25.77
C GLU A 322 18.56 3.54 24.95
N CYS A 323 19.01 3.80 23.72
CA CYS A 323 19.75 2.83 22.92
C CYS A 323 21.03 2.38 23.67
N LYS A 324 21.80 3.31 24.20
CA LYS A 324 23.03 3.02 24.94
C LYS A 324 22.77 2.19 26.19
N ARG A 325 21.66 2.49 26.91
CA ARG A 325 21.26 1.72 28.10
C ARG A 325 20.93 0.27 27.76
N ILE A 326 20.18 0.03 26.69
CA ILE A 326 19.79 -1.31 26.25
C ILE A 326 21.00 -2.06 25.64
N ALA A 327 21.84 -1.34 24.90
CA ALA A 327 23.03 -1.91 24.26
C ALA A 327 24.09 -2.43 25.24
N GLN A 328 24.03 -2.05 26.53
CA GLN A 328 24.88 -2.63 27.59
C GLN A 328 24.57 -4.11 27.86
N SER A 329 23.33 -4.55 27.60
CA SER A 329 22.90 -5.92 27.89
C SER A 329 22.75 -6.77 26.61
N LYS A 330 22.53 -6.18 25.46
CA LYS A 330 22.35 -6.90 24.18
C LYS A 330 22.53 -5.98 22.98
N THR A 331 22.91 -6.54 21.83
CA THR A 331 22.98 -5.83 20.55
C THR A 331 21.56 -5.43 20.08
N ILE A 332 21.38 -4.18 19.66
CA ILE A 332 20.10 -3.65 19.20
C ILE A 332 19.98 -3.86 17.70
N GLY A 333 18.93 -4.53 17.25
CA GLY A 333 18.57 -4.70 15.85
C GLY A 333 17.65 -3.58 15.35
N ALA A 334 17.36 -3.56 14.02
CA ALA A 334 16.52 -2.54 13.40
C ALA A 334 15.10 -2.48 14.00
N ARG A 335 14.49 -3.63 14.35
CA ARG A 335 13.16 -3.69 14.96
C ARG A 335 13.15 -3.14 16.39
N GLU A 336 14.22 -3.41 17.14
CA GLU A 336 14.37 -2.90 18.51
C GLU A 336 14.61 -1.39 18.50
N LEU A 337 15.42 -0.90 17.54
CA LEU A 337 15.63 0.52 17.34
C LEU A 337 14.32 1.24 17.00
N ASP A 338 13.52 0.69 16.08
CA ASP A 338 12.18 1.20 15.73
C ASP A 338 11.28 1.31 16.97
N THR A 339 11.30 0.28 17.82
CA THR A 339 10.53 0.24 19.07
C THR A 339 10.99 1.32 20.06
N ILE A 340 12.32 1.49 20.21
CA ILE A 340 12.90 2.50 21.11
C ILE A 340 12.51 3.91 20.63
N VAL A 341 12.64 4.17 19.33
CA VAL A 341 12.28 5.48 18.75
C VAL A 341 10.80 5.77 18.93
N ALA A 342 9.93 4.80 18.65
CA ALA A 342 8.49 4.97 18.85
C ALA A 342 8.13 5.26 20.31
N ALA A 343 8.78 4.57 21.26
CA ALA A 343 8.55 4.78 22.69
C ALA A 343 9.04 6.15 23.19
N VAL A 344 10.17 6.64 22.67
CA VAL A 344 10.81 7.88 23.13
C VAL A 344 10.25 9.13 22.43
N ALA A 345 10.05 9.06 21.11
CA ALA A 345 9.58 10.21 20.31
C ALA A 345 8.07 10.49 20.46
N MET A 346 7.29 9.53 20.95
CA MET A 346 5.86 9.67 21.16
C MET A 346 5.47 9.91 22.64
N GLN A 347 6.40 10.28 23.50
CA GLN A 347 6.11 10.54 24.91
C GLN A 347 5.33 11.84 25.10
N VAL A 348 4.01 11.69 25.21
CA VAL A 348 3.14 12.63 25.92
C VAL A 348 3.43 12.51 27.42
N PRO A 349 3.32 13.57 28.20
CA PRO A 349 3.41 13.46 29.67
C PRO A 349 2.44 12.40 30.17
N SER A 350 2.97 11.37 30.86
CA SER A 350 2.13 10.26 31.34
C SER A 350 1.27 10.72 32.50
N THR A 351 0.03 11.13 32.18
CA THR A 351 -0.99 11.48 33.17
C THR A 351 -1.41 10.25 33.98
N TYR A 352 -1.50 9.09 33.33
CA TYR A 352 -1.80 7.80 33.97
C TYR A 352 -0.58 6.88 33.85
N LYS A 353 -0.09 6.36 35.00
CA LYS A 353 1.03 5.42 35.09
C LYS A 353 0.57 4.13 35.74
N LEU A 354 0.89 2.99 35.12
CA LEU A 354 0.63 1.67 35.72
C LEU A 354 1.48 1.47 36.98
N ILE A 355 0.84 1.16 38.11
CA ILE A 355 1.52 0.75 39.35
C ILE A 355 1.56 -0.77 39.41
N THR A 356 0.39 -1.41 39.47
CA THR A 356 0.25 -2.87 39.56
C THR A 356 -1.01 -3.34 38.83
N TYR A 357 -1.01 -4.60 38.45
CA TYR A 357 -2.22 -5.30 38.00
C TYR A 357 -2.18 -6.75 38.44
N VAL A 358 -3.36 -7.32 38.64
CA VAL A 358 -3.58 -8.74 38.94
C VAL A 358 -4.72 -9.21 38.06
N THR A 359 -4.52 -10.32 37.36
CA THR A 359 -5.57 -10.93 36.53
C THR A 359 -5.80 -12.37 36.96
N ASN A 360 -7.08 -12.75 37.04
CA ASN A 360 -7.50 -14.13 37.22
C ASN A 360 -8.28 -14.58 35.99
N SER A 361 -7.90 -15.69 35.40
CA SER A 361 -8.56 -16.22 34.20
C SER A 361 -8.60 -17.73 34.25
N GLY A 362 -9.70 -18.30 33.82
CA GLY A 362 -9.92 -19.74 33.77
C GLY A 362 -11.03 -20.07 32.77
N ASN A 363 -11.16 -21.36 32.44
CA ASN A 363 -12.19 -21.84 31.51
C ASN A 363 -13.58 -22.06 32.15
N THR A 364 -13.70 -21.93 33.47
CA THR A 364 -14.94 -22.20 34.23
C THR A 364 -15.54 -20.99 34.87
N PHE A 365 -14.88 -19.81 34.80
CA PHE A 365 -15.37 -18.57 35.36
C PHE A 365 -14.92 -17.36 34.51
N SER A 366 -15.67 -16.26 34.59
CA SER A 366 -15.34 -15.03 33.89
C SER A 366 -14.01 -14.47 34.36
N SER A 367 -13.19 -13.99 33.43
CA SER A 367 -11.91 -13.36 33.75
C SER A 367 -12.11 -12.09 34.53
N SER A 368 -11.24 -11.85 35.54
CA SER A 368 -11.25 -10.61 36.33
C SER A 368 -9.89 -9.94 36.32
N ALA A 369 -9.87 -8.62 36.31
CA ALA A 369 -8.66 -7.83 36.45
C ALA A 369 -8.80 -6.76 37.50
N HIS A 370 -7.81 -6.67 38.39
CA HIS A 370 -7.58 -5.57 39.29
C HIS A 370 -6.44 -4.73 38.80
N VAL A 371 -6.70 -3.47 38.47
CA VAL A 371 -5.68 -2.55 37.94
C VAL A 371 -5.53 -1.35 38.86
N THR A 372 -4.29 -1.00 39.17
CA THR A 372 -3.93 0.17 39.99
C THR A 372 -3.04 1.10 39.16
N VAL A 373 -3.42 2.36 39.03
CA VAL A 373 -2.67 3.39 38.29
C VAL A 373 -2.41 4.61 39.19
N ASP A 374 -1.34 5.31 38.93
CA ASP A 374 -1.10 6.66 39.46
C ASP A 374 -1.64 7.69 38.45
N LYS A 375 -2.43 8.64 38.93
CA LYS A 375 -2.86 9.83 38.18
C LYS A 375 -2.35 11.09 38.90
N ASN A 376 -1.26 11.66 38.40
CA ASN A 376 -0.66 12.88 38.96
C ASN A 376 -0.42 12.80 40.48
N GLY A 377 0.13 11.68 40.95
CA GLY A 377 0.43 11.43 42.37
C GLY A 377 -0.76 10.88 43.20
N LYS A 378 -1.92 10.64 42.58
CA LYS A 378 -3.09 10.02 43.22
C LYS A 378 -3.26 8.60 42.72
N THR A 379 -3.21 7.64 43.65
CA THR A 379 -3.44 6.23 43.33
C THR A 379 -4.94 5.97 43.13
N LEU A 380 -5.30 5.42 41.97
CA LEU A 380 -6.63 4.99 41.58
C LEU A 380 -6.62 3.49 41.29
N GLN A 381 -7.70 2.79 41.66
CA GLN A 381 -7.81 1.35 41.41
C GLN A 381 -9.24 0.97 41.04
N ALA A 382 -9.39 -0.06 40.23
CA ALA A 382 -10.66 -0.65 39.88
C ALA A 382 -10.53 -2.15 39.65
N ILE A 383 -11.64 -2.85 39.79
CA ILE A 383 -11.79 -4.29 39.50
C ILE A 383 -12.92 -4.44 38.49
N SER A 384 -12.66 -5.19 37.41
CA SER A 384 -13.70 -5.48 36.44
C SER A 384 -13.68 -6.95 36.01
N LEU A 385 -14.81 -7.41 35.48
CA LEU A 385 -14.97 -8.70 34.82
C LEU A 385 -14.97 -8.50 33.31
N GLY A 386 -14.49 -9.53 32.58
CA GLY A 386 -14.46 -9.50 31.14
C GLY A 386 -14.50 -10.91 30.54
N ASP A 387 -14.64 -10.98 29.20
CA ASP A 387 -14.63 -12.22 28.41
C ASP A 387 -13.25 -12.86 28.37
N GLY A 388 -12.20 -12.07 28.67
CA GLY A 388 -10.83 -12.49 28.82
C GLY A 388 -10.03 -11.55 29.73
N PRO A 389 -8.78 -11.93 30.11
CA PRO A 389 -7.98 -11.14 31.05
C PRO A 389 -7.64 -9.74 30.53
N ILE A 390 -7.49 -9.57 29.23
CA ILE A 390 -7.22 -8.27 28.59
C ILE A 390 -8.49 -7.41 28.57
N ASP A 391 -9.64 -7.98 28.22
CA ASP A 391 -10.92 -7.28 28.23
C ASP A 391 -11.31 -6.83 29.66
N ALA A 392 -11.09 -7.70 30.65
CA ALA A 392 -11.28 -7.33 32.06
C ALA A 392 -10.38 -6.16 32.50
N ALA A 393 -9.12 -6.15 32.04
CA ALA A 393 -8.17 -5.09 32.35
C ALA A 393 -8.54 -3.76 31.68
N PHE A 394 -8.99 -3.79 30.41
CA PHE A 394 -9.43 -2.59 29.69
C PHE A 394 -10.68 -1.99 30.33
N LYS A 395 -11.67 -2.82 30.69
CA LYS A 395 -12.86 -2.36 31.44
C LYS A 395 -12.52 -1.78 32.81
N ALA A 396 -11.50 -2.33 33.50
CA ALA A 396 -11.04 -1.75 34.76
C ALA A 396 -10.40 -0.36 34.56
N LEU A 397 -9.62 -0.17 33.47
CA LEU A 397 -9.07 1.13 33.11
C LEU A 397 -10.16 2.14 32.75
N GLU A 398 -11.19 1.74 32.02
CA GLU A 398 -12.35 2.59 31.71
C GLU A 398 -13.09 3.06 32.96
N GLN A 399 -13.24 2.18 33.94
CA GLN A 399 -13.82 2.57 35.25
C GLN A 399 -12.95 3.60 36.00
N ILE A 400 -11.61 3.46 35.92
CA ILE A 400 -10.69 4.43 36.53
C ILE A 400 -10.78 5.79 35.85
N VAL A 401 -10.91 5.79 34.52
CA VAL A 401 -10.98 7.00 33.69
C VAL A 401 -12.36 7.65 33.76
N GLY A 402 -13.41 6.85 33.96
CA GLY A 402 -14.81 7.30 33.96
C GLY A 402 -15.37 7.56 32.57
N HIS A 403 -14.69 7.09 31.51
CA HIS A 403 -15.11 7.21 30.13
C HIS A 403 -14.80 5.93 29.33
N HIS A 404 -15.71 5.57 28.45
CA HIS A 404 -15.53 4.45 27.52
C HIS A 404 -15.01 4.98 26.17
N TYR A 405 -13.87 4.46 25.73
CA TYR A 405 -13.31 4.73 24.41
C TYR A 405 -13.48 3.50 23.52
N GLU A 406 -13.98 3.70 22.32
CA GLU A 406 -14.14 2.62 21.35
C GLU A 406 -12.77 2.06 20.95
N LEU A 407 -12.58 0.75 21.12
CA LEU A 407 -11.37 0.05 20.68
C LEU A 407 -11.47 -0.24 19.18
N ASP A 408 -10.75 0.57 18.36
CA ASP A 408 -10.76 0.46 16.90
C ASP A 408 -9.86 -0.70 16.39
N ASP A 409 -8.72 -0.91 17.06
CA ASP A 409 -7.77 -1.95 16.67
C ASP A 409 -6.95 -2.42 17.87
N PHE A 410 -6.68 -3.72 17.92
CA PHE A 410 -5.83 -4.34 18.92
C PHE A 410 -4.97 -5.44 18.30
N GLN A 411 -3.66 -5.30 18.41
CA GLN A 411 -2.70 -6.22 17.84
C GLN A 411 -1.64 -6.60 18.85
N ILE A 412 -1.23 -7.88 18.84
CA ILE A 412 -0.15 -8.41 19.66
C ILE A 412 0.89 -9.03 18.74
N HIS A 413 2.14 -8.66 18.93
CA HIS A 413 3.27 -9.19 18.19
C HIS A 413 4.34 -9.73 19.16
N ALA A 414 4.87 -10.91 18.87
CA ALA A 414 6.09 -11.38 19.53
C ALA A 414 7.29 -10.62 18.94
N VAL A 415 8.07 -9.97 19.79
CA VAL A 415 9.25 -9.20 19.38
C VAL A 415 10.51 -10.08 19.35
N THR A 416 10.57 -11.08 20.22
CA THR A 416 11.70 -12.03 20.32
C THR A 416 11.20 -13.47 20.43
N GLU A 417 12.02 -14.44 20.03
CA GLU A 417 11.73 -15.88 20.18
C GLU A 417 12.39 -16.43 21.45
N GLY A 418 11.75 -17.41 22.10
CA GLY A 418 12.27 -18.13 23.25
C GLY A 418 11.44 -17.99 24.52
N ARG A 419 11.94 -18.58 25.63
CA ARG A 419 11.22 -18.64 26.92
C ARG A 419 11.02 -17.27 27.60
N GLU A 420 11.82 -16.27 27.25
CA GLU A 420 11.74 -14.90 27.75
C GLU A 420 11.33 -13.94 26.61
N ALA A 421 10.48 -14.40 25.70
CA ALA A 421 10.00 -13.61 24.59
C ALA A 421 9.27 -12.34 25.07
N VAL A 422 9.68 -11.20 24.55
CA VAL A 422 9.03 -9.93 24.81
C VAL A 422 7.88 -9.76 23.82
N GLY A 423 6.70 -9.50 24.34
CA GLY A 423 5.52 -9.16 23.53
C GLY A 423 5.34 -7.64 23.39
N SER A 424 4.94 -7.20 22.20
CA SER A 424 4.50 -5.84 21.93
C SER A 424 3.00 -5.86 21.67
N ALA A 425 2.26 -4.96 22.30
CA ALA A 425 0.85 -4.73 22.04
C ALA A 425 0.67 -3.33 21.42
N LEU A 426 -0.21 -3.23 20.41
CA LEU A 426 -0.69 -2.00 19.83
C LEU A 426 -2.19 -1.88 20.11
N VAL A 427 -2.61 -0.76 20.69
CA VAL A 427 -4.01 -0.43 20.95
C VAL A 427 -4.34 0.85 20.20
N LYS A 428 -5.47 0.89 19.49
CA LYS A 428 -6.01 2.13 18.91
C LYS A 428 -7.36 2.44 19.55
N LEU A 429 -7.45 3.60 20.18
CA LEU A 429 -8.66 4.11 20.80
C LEU A 429 -9.24 5.26 19.98
N ARG A 430 -10.53 5.26 19.79
CA ARG A 430 -11.27 6.34 19.14
C ARG A 430 -11.81 7.31 20.19
N SER A 431 -11.45 8.59 20.05
CA SER A 431 -11.99 9.69 20.85
C SER A 431 -12.72 10.71 19.96
N GLN A 432 -13.23 11.78 20.55
CA GLN A 432 -13.84 12.89 19.79
C GLN A 432 -12.80 13.66 18.95
N SER A 433 -11.54 13.69 19.39
CA SER A 433 -10.44 14.35 18.70
C SER A 433 -9.83 13.50 17.55
N GLY A 434 -10.12 12.19 17.48
CA GLY A 434 -9.63 11.30 16.44
C GLY A 434 -9.24 9.91 16.93
N LEU A 435 -8.34 9.27 16.17
CA LEU A 435 -7.83 7.94 16.43
C LEU A 435 -6.43 8.02 17.06
N HIS A 436 -6.27 7.48 18.27
CA HIS A 436 -5.03 7.54 19.04
C HIS A 436 -4.43 6.14 19.22
N ALA A 437 -3.20 5.95 18.72
CA ALA A 437 -2.50 4.70 18.86
C ALA A 437 -1.56 4.71 20.07
N GLY A 438 -1.63 3.67 20.87
CA GLY A 438 -0.72 3.43 22.01
C GLY A 438 0.02 2.12 21.85
N GLN A 439 1.26 2.08 22.35
CA GLN A 439 2.11 0.91 22.28
C GLN A 439 2.65 0.53 23.64
N GLY A 440 2.65 -0.76 23.94
CA GLY A 440 3.18 -1.31 25.19
C GLY A 440 4.05 -2.53 24.96
N ILE A 441 5.12 -2.63 25.73
CA ILE A 441 6.08 -3.72 25.63
C ILE A 441 6.26 -4.35 27.00
N SER A 442 6.20 -5.68 27.06
CA SER A 442 6.42 -6.46 28.29
C SER A 442 6.77 -7.91 27.95
N THR A 443 7.38 -8.63 28.88
CA THR A 443 7.50 -10.09 28.83
C THR A 443 6.15 -10.79 29.07
N ASP A 444 5.17 -10.07 29.64
CA ASP A 444 3.79 -10.51 29.82
C ASP A 444 2.87 -9.75 28.87
N ILE A 445 2.11 -10.50 28.08
CA ILE A 445 1.20 -9.98 27.03
C ILE A 445 0.10 -9.10 27.66
N ILE A 446 -0.40 -9.45 28.84
CA ILE A 446 -1.42 -8.67 29.53
C ILE A 446 -0.85 -7.33 29.96
N GLY A 447 0.34 -7.35 30.56
CA GLY A 447 1.07 -6.14 30.94
C GLY A 447 1.42 -5.25 29.75
N ALA A 448 1.79 -5.84 28.59
CA ALA A 448 2.01 -5.10 27.34
C ALA A 448 0.71 -4.42 26.88
N SER A 449 -0.43 -5.12 26.90
CA SER A 449 -1.73 -4.62 26.49
C SER A 449 -2.22 -3.47 27.36
N ILE A 450 -2.08 -3.59 28.69
CA ILE A 450 -2.43 -2.53 29.67
C ILE A 450 -1.60 -1.26 29.40
N ARG A 451 -0.30 -1.42 29.17
CA ARG A 451 0.60 -0.28 28.86
C ARG A 451 0.24 0.39 27.55
N ALA A 452 -0.09 -0.41 26.52
CA ALA A 452 -0.54 0.12 25.24
C ALA A 452 -1.82 0.94 25.35
N TYR A 453 -2.78 0.45 26.15
CA TYR A 453 -4.02 1.17 26.42
C TYR A 453 -3.76 2.50 27.17
N LEU A 454 -2.91 2.47 28.20
CA LEU A 454 -2.54 3.68 28.95
C LEU A 454 -1.76 4.69 28.10
N ASP A 455 -0.93 4.25 27.17
CA ASP A 455 -0.21 5.14 26.26
C ASP A 455 -1.18 5.84 25.29
N ALA A 456 -2.13 5.11 24.69
CA ALA A 456 -3.20 5.69 23.87
C ALA A 456 -4.04 6.68 24.68
N LEU A 457 -4.42 6.31 25.90
CA LEU A 457 -5.20 7.15 26.81
C LEU A 457 -4.47 8.44 27.18
N ASN A 458 -3.17 8.39 27.48
CA ASN A 458 -2.38 9.56 27.82
C ASN A 458 -2.32 10.54 26.62
N LYS A 459 -2.29 10.05 25.40
CA LYS A 459 -2.36 10.87 24.19
C LYS A 459 -3.70 11.57 24.06
N ILE A 460 -4.80 10.87 24.29
CA ILE A 460 -6.16 11.46 24.28
C ILE A 460 -6.24 12.58 25.32
N VAL A 461 -5.87 12.29 26.56
CA VAL A 461 -5.95 13.28 27.67
C VAL A 461 -5.05 14.50 27.39
N TYR A 462 -3.90 14.31 26.77
CA TYR A 462 -3.01 15.41 26.40
C TYR A 462 -3.61 16.31 25.30
N GLU A 463 -4.27 15.74 24.30
CA GLU A 463 -4.92 16.50 23.24
C GLU A 463 -6.22 17.18 23.73
N GLU A 464 -7.05 16.47 24.46
CA GLU A 464 -8.29 17.02 25.04
C GLU A 464 -8.02 18.10 26.10
N GLY A 465 -6.91 18.00 26.83
CA GLY A 465 -6.49 19.01 27.79
C GLY A 465 -5.89 20.28 27.16
N ARG A 466 -5.65 20.28 25.84
CA ARG A 466 -5.19 21.46 25.08
C ARG A 466 -6.30 22.19 24.32
N ALA A 467 -7.47 21.59 24.21
CA ALA A 467 -8.66 22.20 23.61
C ALA A 467 -9.45 22.94 24.69
#